data_9ebafbde7a4bef55c6dada384b06f8a5
#
_entry.id   9ebafbde7a4bef55c6dada384b06f8a5
#
_cell.length_a   1.000
_cell.length_b   1.000
_cell.length_c   1.000
_cell.angle_alpha   90.00
_cell.angle_beta   90.00
_cell.angle_gamma   90.00
#
_symmetry.space_group_name_H-M   'P 1'
#
loop_
_entity.id
_entity.type
_entity.pdbx_description
1 polymer ?
#
loop_
_entity_poly.entity_id
_entity_poly.type
_entity_poly.pdbx_seq_one_letter_code
_entity_poly.pdbx_strand_id
1 'polypeptide(L)'
;LTTDKQIRFNKRQDRLYLDIDWSSETADTYIVLDCYRALDPTNYAGVYNDSFLKKYLTALIKRQWGQNLIKFRGVKLPGGIEFNGREIYDDGQRDLDDIKERMASEYELPPLDLIG
;
A
#
# COMPACT_ATOMS: atom_id res chain seq x y z
N LEU A 1 -2.67 -35.65 0.46
CA LEU A 1 -1.33 -35.09 0.40
C LEU A 1 -1.31 -33.91 -0.53
N THR A 2 -1.19 -32.73 0.05
CA THR A 2 -1.00 -31.51 -0.72
C THR A 2 0.49 -31.37 -1.03
N THR A 3 0.83 -31.41 -2.30
CA THR A 3 2.17 -31.11 -2.75
C THR A 3 2.16 -29.69 -3.29
N ASP A 4 3.04 -28.86 -2.73
CA ASP A 4 3.21 -27.51 -3.24
C ASP A 4 3.83 -27.57 -4.62
N LYS A 5 3.20 -26.96 -5.60
CA LYS A 5 3.69 -26.90 -6.96
C LYS A 5 4.44 -25.59 -7.17
N GLN A 6 5.45 -25.62 -8.03
CA GLN A 6 6.17 -24.42 -8.42
C GLN A 6 5.28 -23.54 -9.28
N ILE A 7 5.31 -22.25 -8.99
CA ILE A 7 4.51 -21.28 -9.74
C ILE A 7 5.39 -20.14 -10.21
N ARG A 8 5.01 -19.56 -11.34
CA ARG A 8 5.57 -18.32 -11.85
C ARG A 8 4.43 -17.38 -12.17
N PHE A 9 4.55 -16.14 -11.73
CA PHE A 9 3.54 -15.14 -11.98
C PHE A 9 4.14 -13.91 -12.65
N ASN A 10 3.57 -13.51 -13.79
CA ASN A 10 3.99 -12.32 -14.51
C ASN A 10 2.95 -11.22 -14.31
N LYS A 11 3.28 -10.23 -13.50
CA LYS A 11 2.36 -9.12 -13.18
C LYS A 11 2.01 -8.26 -14.40
N ARG A 12 2.92 -8.16 -15.37
CA ARG A 12 2.69 -7.34 -16.57
C ARG A 12 1.66 -7.96 -17.50
N GLN A 13 1.63 -9.30 -17.54
CA GLN A 13 0.72 -10.05 -18.38
C GLN A 13 -0.48 -10.59 -17.62
N ASP A 14 -0.50 -10.46 -16.30
CA ASP A 14 -1.51 -11.04 -15.40
C ASP A 14 -1.67 -12.55 -15.64
N ARG A 15 -0.55 -13.24 -15.84
CA ARG A 15 -0.55 -14.67 -16.11
C ARG A 15 0.18 -15.44 -15.02
N LEU A 16 -0.46 -16.54 -14.64
CA LEU A 16 0.08 -17.51 -13.71
C LEU A 16 0.51 -18.74 -14.49
N TYR A 17 1.75 -19.15 -14.28
CA TYR A 17 2.28 -20.37 -14.89
C TYR A 17 2.49 -21.40 -13.80
N LEU A 18 1.96 -22.61 -14.04
CA LEU A 18 2.12 -23.74 -13.13
C LEU A 18 3.10 -24.72 -13.76
N ASP A 19 4.19 -25.00 -13.04
CA ASP A 19 5.20 -25.95 -13.49
C ASP A 19 4.81 -27.37 -13.05
N ILE A 20 3.81 -27.92 -13.73
CA ILE A 20 3.31 -29.28 -13.48
C ILE A 20 3.26 -30.06 -14.79
N ASP A 21 3.28 -31.37 -14.67
CA ASP A 21 3.10 -32.24 -15.83
C ASP A 21 1.61 -32.41 -16.11
N TRP A 22 1.09 -31.62 -17.05
CA TRP A 22 -0.33 -31.62 -17.38
C TRP A 22 -0.79 -32.97 -17.94
N SER A 23 0.10 -33.74 -18.55
CA SER A 23 -0.28 -35.03 -19.13
C SER A 23 -0.56 -36.06 -18.06
N SER A 24 0.00 -35.93 -16.87
CA SER A 24 -0.22 -36.83 -15.74
C SER A 24 -1.38 -36.41 -14.84
N GLU A 25 -1.96 -35.24 -15.07
CA GLU A 25 -3.05 -34.75 -14.24
C GLU A 25 -4.40 -35.31 -14.69
N THR A 26 -5.24 -35.61 -13.72
CA THR A 26 -6.58 -36.14 -13.97
C THR A 26 -7.54 -34.98 -14.25
N ALA A 27 -8.36 -35.13 -15.28
CA ALA A 27 -9.42 -34.18 -15.57
C ALA A 27 -10.43 -34.14 -14.42
N ASP A 28 -11.10 -32.98 -14.25
CA ASP A 28 -12.09 -32.72 -13.20
C ASP A 28 -11.53 -32.63 -11.78
N THR A 29 -10.22 -32.46 -11.63
CA THR A 29 -9.62 -32.11 -10.34
C THR A 29 -9.57 -30.61 -10.17
N TYR A 30 -9.51 -30.18 -8.92
CA TYR A 30 -9.48 -28.76 -8.56
C TYR A 30 -8.07 -28.30 -8.22
N ILE A 31 -7.77 -27.05 -8.60
CA ILE A 31 -6.54 -26.38 -8.19
C ILE A 31 -6.94 -25.29 -7.20
N VAL A 32 -6.27 -25.27 -6.05
CA VAL A 32 -6.48 -24.23 -5.04
C VAL A 32 -5.35 -23.23 -5.15
N LEU A 33 -5.71 -21.97 -5.35
CA LEU A 33 -4.77 -20.85 -5.42
C LEU A 33 -4.93 -19.99 -4.17
N ASP A 34 -3.83 -19.84 -3.45
CA ASP A 34 -3.76 -18.91 -2.32
C ASP A 34 -2.96 -17.69 -2.77
N CYS A 35 -3.64 -16.56 -2.87
CA CYS A 35 -3.04 -15.37 -3.48
C CYS A 35 -3.44 -14.08 -2.78
N TYR A 36 -2.62 -13.06 -2.96
CA TYR A 36 -2.93 -11.71 -2.56
C TYR A 36 -3.51 -10.95 -3.75
N ARG A 37 -4.55 -10.17 -3.49
CA ARG A 37 -5.24 -9.43 -4.54
C ARG A 37 -5.41 -7.97 -4.14
N ALA A 38 -5.15 -7.07 -5.09
CA ALA A 38 -5.53 -5.68 -4.93
C ALA A 38 -7.05 -5.55 -5.09
N LEU A 39 -7.68 -4.85 -4.16
CA LEU A 39 -9.13 -4.66 -4.18
C LEU A 39 -9.49 -3.51 -5.12
N ASP A 40 -10.52 -3.72 -5.92
CA ASP A 40 -11.09 -2.68 -6.78
C ASP A 40 -12.03 -1.81 -5.94
N PRO A 41 -11.73 -0.51 -5.76
CA PRO A 41 -12.58 0.36 -4.96
C PRO A 41 -14.01 0.49 -5.48
N THR A 42 -14.23 0.26 -6.77
CA THR A 42 -15.56 0.32 -7.36
C THR A 42 -16.47 -0.76 -6.78
N ASN A 43 -15.94 -1.97 -6.62
CA ASN A 43 -16.70 -3.10 -6.08
C ASN A 43 -16.57 -3.24 -4.57
N TYR A 44 -15.49 -2.71 -3.99
CA TYR A 44 -15.17 -2.84 -2.57
C TYR A 44 -14.93 -1.46 -1.97
N ALA A 45 -16.00 -0.68 -1.87
CA ALA A 45 -15.91 0.69 -1.36
C ALA A 45 -15.38 0.78 0.08
N GLY A 46 -15.43 -0.32 0.83
CA GLY A 46 -14.89 -0.38 2.18
C GLY A 46 -13.39 -0.11 2.28
N VAL A 47 -12.64 -0.20 1.17
CA VAL A 47 -11.21 0.13 1.17
C VAL A 47 -10.95 1.57 1.55
N TYR A 48 -11.88 2.48 1.26
CA TYR A 48 -11.75 3.88 1.63
C TYR A 48 -11.84 4.12 3.13
N ASN A 49 -12.37 3.17 3.88
CA ASN A 49 -12.48 3.28 5.34
C ASN A 49 -11.31 2.63 6.07
N ASP A 50 -10.29 2.22 5.37
CA ASP A 50 -9.10 1.64 5.99
C ASP A 50 -8.37 2.69 6.82
N SER A 51 -8.08 2.37 8.07
CA SER A 51 -7.43 3.30 8.99
C SER A 51 -6.02 3.67 8.54
N PHE A 52 -5.32 2.73 7.92
CA PHE A 52 -3.97 2.97 7.41
C PHE A 52 -3.98 3.95 6.25
N LEU A 53 -4.92 3.77 5.32
CA LEU A 53 -5.11 4.69 4.20
C LEU A 53 -5.42 6.11 4.69
N LYS A 54 -6.28 6.22 5.69
CA LYS A 54 -6.63 7.52 6.27
C LYS A 54 -5.43 8.21 6.92
N LYS A 55 -4.61 7.46 7.63
CA LYS A 55 -3.40 8.00 8.25
C LYS A 55 -2.41 8.48 7.20
N TYR A 56 -2.23 7.71 6.15
CA TYR A 56 -1.34 8.06 5.05
C TYR A 56 -1.80 9.34 4.36
N LEU A 57 -3.09 9.41 4.05
CA LEU A 57 -3.67 10.59 3.41
C LEU A 57 -3.55 11.82 4.31
N THR A 58 -3.81 11.68 5.61
CA THR A 58 -3.68 12.77 6.57
C THR A 58 -2.25 13.31 6.62
N ALA A 59 -1.27 12.41 6.60
CA ALA A 59 0.14 12.82 6.60
C ALA A 59 0.52 13.55 5.32
N LEU A 60 0.02 13.12 4.17
CA LEU A 60 0.22 13.82 2.90
C LEU A 60 -0.40 15.21 2.91
N ILE A 61 -1.60 15.33 3.46
CA ILE A 61 -2.29 16.61 3.58
C ILE A 61 -1.52 17.57 4.49
N LYS A 62 -1.05 17.07 5.64
CA LYS A 62 -0.24 17.88 6.56
C LYS A 62 1.02 18.40 5.88
N ARG A 63 1.72 17.53 5.15
CA ARG A 63 2.93 17.92 4.46
C ARG A 63 2.65 19.01 3.42
N GLN A 64 1.63 18.82 2.60
CA GLN A 64 1.26 19.78 1.57
C GLN A 64 0.78 21.11 2.18
N TRP A 65 -0.04 21.02 3.21
CA TRP A 65 -0.56 22.20 3.92
C TRP A 65 0.58 22.99 4.57
N GLY A 66 1.49 22.28 5.24
CA GLY A 66 2.66 22.90 5.85
C GLY A 66 3.54 23.59 4.81
N GLN A 67 3.76 22.96 3.68
CA GLN A 67 4.52 23.53 2.58
C GLN A 67 3.88 24.81 2.05
N ASN A 68 2.56 24.85 1.94
CA ASN A 68 1.84 26.02 1.51
C ASN A 68 1.93 27.17 2.53
N LEU A 69 1.99 26.85 3.81
CA LEU A 69 2.04 27.84 4.88
C LEU A 69 3.44 28.35 5.20
N ILE A 70 4.50 27.68 4.78
CA ILE A 70 5.88 28.09 5.05
C ILE A 70 6.15 29.52 4.54
N LYS A 71 5.59 29.87 3.39
CA LYS A 71 5.75 31.20 2.82
C LYS A 71 5.12 32.30 3.65
N PHE A 72 4.26 31.97 4.60
CA PHE A 72 3.61 32.91 5.52
C PHE A 72 4.28 32.94 6.90
N ARG A 73 5.51 32.47 6.99
CA ARG A 73 6.25 32.48 8.25
C ARG A 73 6.38 33.88 8.79
N GLY A 74 6.06 34.05 10.06
CA GLY A 74 6.11 35.34 10.73
C GLY A 74 4.87 36.21 10.51
N VAL A 75 3.95 35.78 9.69
CA VAL A 75 2.68 36.51 9.51
C VAL A 75 1.77 36.20 10.70
N LYS A 76 1.33 37.23 11.36
CA LYS A 76 0.40 37.13 12.48
C LYS A 76 -1.00 37.46 12.03
N LEU A 77 -1.95 36.59 12.40
CA LEU A 77 -3.36 36.85 12.18
C LEU A 77 -3.90 37.81 13.25
N PRO A 78 -5.06 38.47 12.99
CA PRO A 78 -5.75 39.23 14.01
C PRO A 78 -5.97 38.34 15.26
N GLY A 79 -5.57 38.86 16.44
CA GLY A 79 -5.62 38.11 17.69
C GLY A 79 -4.32 37.46 18.10
N GLY A 80 -3.24 37.71 17.36
CA GLY A 80 -1.89 37.19 17.71
C GLY A 80 -1.59 35.77 17.29
N ILE A 81 -2.43 35.18 16.46
CA ILE A 81 -2.22 33.80 15.95
C ILE A 81 -1.16 33.86 14.84
N GLU A 82 -0.16 33.04 14.97
CA GLU A 82 0.93 32.91 13.99
C GLU A 82 0.82 31.59 13.23
N PHE A 83 1.03 31.63 11.91
CA PHE A 83 1.11 30.42 11.10
C PHE A 83 2.45 29.73 11.33
N ASN A 84 2.41 28.48 11.72
CA ASN A 84 3.59 27.64 11.88
C ASN A 84 3.62 26.52 10.85
N GLY A 85 3.80 26.92 9.58
CA GLY A 85 3.81 25.97 8.47
C GLY A 85 4.96 25.00 8.53
N ARG A 86 6.12 25.41 9.06
CA ARG A 86 7.29 24.54 9.17
C ARG A 86 7.04 23.38 10.11
N GLU A 87 6.43 23.64 11.25
CA GLU A 87 6.09 22.57 12.20
C GLU A 87 5.09 21.58 11.62
N ILE A 88 4.08 22.08 10.95
CA ILE A 88 3.08 21.23 10.27
C ILE A 88 3.75 20.38 9.20
N TYR A 89 4.65 20.96 8.42
CA TYR A 89 5.40 20.23 7.40
C TYR A 89 6.27 19.12 8.02
N ASP A 90 7.00 19.45 9.07
CA ASP A 90 7.89 18.50 9.73
C ASP A 90 7.10 17.35 10.37
N ASP A 91 5.94 17.65 10.98
CA ASP A 91 5.05 16.63 11.52
C ASP A 91 4.53 15.72 10.42
N GLY A 92 4.10 16.29 9.30
CA GLY A 92 3.61 15.51 8.16
C GLY A 92 4.70 14.62 7.58
N GLN A 93 5.92 15.14 7.45
CA GLN A 93 7.04 14.36 6.92
C GLN A 93 7.41 13.21 7.86
N ARG A 94 7.42 13.45 9.16
CA ARG A 94 7.69 12.41 10.15
C ARG A 94 6.62 11.33 10.12
N ASP A 95 5.36 11.72 10.06
CA ASP A 95 4.25 10.77 9.95
C ASP A 95 4.36 9.94 8.68
N LEU A 96 4.74 10.53 7.56
CA LEU A 96 4.95 9.81 6.30
C LEU A 96 6.06 8.79 6.40
N ASP A 97 7.18 9.17 7.02
CA ASP A 97 8.33 8.27 7.17
C ASP A 97 7.95 7.07 8.04
N ASP A 98 7.23 7.31 9.14
CA ASP A 98 6.75 6.24 10.02
C ASP A 98 5.80 5.31 9.29
N ILE A 99 4.88 5.87 8.51
CA ILE A 99 3.90 5.09 7.75
C ILE A 99 4.58 4.24 6.68
N LYS A 100 5.55 4.81 5.97
CA LYS A 100 6.31 4.06 4.95
C LYS A 100 7.07 2.90 5.56
N GLU A 101 7.67 3.10 6.71
CA GLU A 101 8.37 2.05 7.43
C GLU A 101 7.42 0.94 7.86
N ARG A 102 6.26 1.30 8.40
CA ARG A 102 5.24 0.32 8.79
C ARG A 102 4.66 -0.41 7.59
N MET A 103 4.50 0.29 6.48
CA MET A 103 4.03 -0.33 5.24
C MET A 103 5.00 -1.41 4.76
N ALA A 104 6.29 -1.11 4.79
CA ALA A 104 7.31 -2.07 4.39
C ALA A 104 7.36 -3.30 5.31
N SER A 105 7.15 -3.11 6.62
CA SER A 105 7.25 -4.20 7.59
C SER A 105 5.97 -4.99 7.79
N GLU A 106 4.80 -4.36 7.65
CA GLU A 106 3.53 -4.98 8.04
C GLU A 106 2.57 -5.23 6.88
N TYR A 107 2.64 -4.41 5.81
CA TYR A 107 1.62 -4.40 4.77
C TYR A 107 2.13 -4.75 3.39
N GLU A 108 3.45 -4.83 3.19
CA GLU A 108 3.98 -5.23 1.90
C GLU A 108 3.68 -6.70 1.64
N LEU A 109 3.45 -7.00 0.37
CA LEU A 109 3.29 -8.39 -0.05
C LEU A 109 4.57 -9.16 0.23
N PRO A 110 4.46 -10.38 0.76
CA PRO A 110 5.64 -11.22 0.92
C PRO A 110 6.29 -11.46 -0.45
N PRO A 111 7.63 -11.62 -0.49
CA PRO A 111 8.27 -11.93 -1.75
C PRO A 111 7.70 -13.24 -2.31
N LEU A 112 7.37 -13.22 -3.59
CA LEU A 112 6.95 -14.43 -4.27
C LEU A 112 8.18 -15.33 -4.39
N ASP A 113 8.08 -16.54 -3.84
CA ASP A 113 9.10 -17.56 -4.04
C ASP A 113 9.05 -18.00 -5.51
N LEU A 114 9.80 -17.30 -6.32
CA LEU A 114 9.97 -17.66 -7.70
C LEU A 114 11.08 -18.70 -7.79
N ILE A 115 10.71 -19.92 -7.53
CA ILE A 115 11.61 -21.02 -7.78
C ILE A 115 11.40 -21.41 -9.24
N GLY A 116 12.28 -20.92 -10.03
CA GLY A 116 12.26 -21.25 -11.45
C GLY A 116 13.05 -22.49 -11.73
#